data_97432bf23cbbc71b7db97e207f469c53
#
_entry.id   97432bf23cbbc71b7db97e207f469c53
#
_cell.length_a   1.000
_cell.length_b   1.000
_cell.length_c   1.000
_cell.angle_alpha   90.00
_cell.angle_beta   90.00
_cell.angle_gamma   90.00
#
_symmetry.space_group_name_H-M   'P 1'
#
loop_
_entity.id
_entity.type
_entity.pdbx_description
1 polymer ?
#
loop_
_entity_poly.entity_id
_entity_poly.type
_entity_poly.pdbx_seq_one_letter_code
_entity_poly.pdbx_strand_id
1 'polypeptide(L)'
;MSAELQNVVFPSLKDRVVIVTGAGQGIGRVFAKSFATAGARAIIAELNEKKAAAVSEEIMKAGGQAFAVTTDVADKNSIAEMVEAVEDEYGRIDVLINNAGIFSTLEMRPFDQIPLEEWERVLRVNLTGPFLCARAVLPAMRHAKWGRIINVASGAVRLGRPNYLHYIATKAALAGMSLSMARELGPDNITVNAILPGATFTEIERKTVTPAQKERIIAMQCVPRA
;
A
#
# COMPACT_ATOMS: atom_id res chain seq x y z
N MET A 1 3.92 10.00 -14.52
CA MET A 1 3.01 9.13 -15.28
C MET A 1 3.23 9.43 -16.74
N SER A 2 3.53 8.42 -17.56
CA SER A 2 3.67 8.62 -19.00
C SER A 2 2.32 9.00 -19.60
N ALA A 3 2.32 9.82 -20.66
CA ALA A 3 1.11 10.24 -21.37
C ALA A 3 0.23 9.07 -21.87
N GLU A 4 0.79 7.87 -21.96
CA GLU A 4 0.10 6.64 -22.41
C GLU A 4 -0.99 6.13 -21.46
N LEU A 5 -0.96 6.50 -20.17
CA LEU A 5 -2.00 6.08 -19.20
C LEU A 5 -3.20 7.04 -19.15
N GLN A 6 -3.13 8.19 -19.80
CA GLN A 6 -4.19 9.20 -19.74
C GLN A 6 -5.49 8.80 -20.48
N ASN A 7 -5.45 7.75 -21.31
CA ASN A 7 -6.59 7.31 -22.13
C ASN A 7 -7.05 5.88 -21.85
N VAL A 8 -6.54 5.21 -20.80
CA VAL A 8 -6.95 3.85 -20.49
C VAL A 8 -8.19 3.91 -19.59
N VAL A 9 -9.35 3.60 -20.15
CA VAL A 9 -10.61 3.51 -19.42
C VAL A 9 -10.76 2.09 -18.86
N PHE A 10 -10.96 1.98 -17.56
CA PHE A 10 -11.30 0.73 -16.88
C PHE A 10 -12.75 0.79 -16.37
N PRO A 11 -13.75 0.40 -17.18
CA PRO A 11 -15.16 0.52 -16.79
C PRO A 11 -15.48 -0.19 -15.46
N SER A 12 -14.75 -1.25 -15.14
CA SER A 12 -14.88 -1.99 -13.88
C SER A 12 -14.40 -1.22 -12.64
N LEU A 13 -13.63 -0.14 -12.81
CA LEU A 13 -13.13 0.70 -11.72
C LEU A 13 -13.99 1.96 -11.49
N LYS A 14 -14.86 2.29 -12.44
CA LYS A 14 -15.71 3.47 -12.31
C LYS A 14 -16.54 3.40 -11.03
N ASP A 15 -16.48 4.47 -10.23
CA ASP A 15 -17.19 4.64 -8.95
C ASP A 15 -16.81 3.62 -7.86
N ARG A 16 -15.78 2.78 -8.05
CA ARG A 16 -15.26 1.90 -7.01
C ARG A 16 -14.55 2.68 -5.93
N VAL A 17 -14.82 2.34 -4.68
CA VAL A 17 -14.15 2.93 -3.51
C VAL A 17 -12.88 2.16 -3.21
N VAL A 18 -11.74 2.82 -3.35
CA VAL A 18 -10.39 2.23 -3.27
C VAL A 18 -9.63 2.85 -2.12
N ILE A 19 -9.48 2.13 -1.01
CA ILE A 19 -8.66 2.55 0.12
C ILE A 19 -7.19 2.22 -0.18
N VAL A 20 -6.32 3.23 -0.09
CA VAL A 20 -4.87 3.06 -0.20
C VAL A 20 -4.23 3.53 1.10
N THR A 21 -3.65 2.59 1.86
CA THR A 21 -2.95 2.94 3.10
C THR A 21 -1.54 3.46 2.80
N GLY A 22 -1.08 4.46 3.56
CA GLY A 22 0.20 5.14 3.31
C GLY A 22 0.21 5.88 1.96
N ALA A 23 -0.91 6.49 1.59
CA ALA A 23 -1.10 7.12 0.28
C ALA A 23 -0.64 8.58 0.21
N GLY A 24 -0.12 9.15 1.28
CA GLY A 24 0.35 10.54 1.32
C GLY A 24 1.66 10.79 0.57
N GLN A 25 2.35 9.75 0.11
CA GLN A 25 3.62 9.86 -0.62
C GLN A 25 4.00 8.57 -1.36
N GLY A 26 5.04 8.65 -2.19
CA GLY A 26 5.69 7.51 -2.82
C GLY A 26 4.75 6.66 -3.67
N ILE A 27 4.89 5.34 -3.56
CA ILE A 27 4.11 4.36 -4.34
C ILE A 27 2.62 4.49 -4.02
N GLY A 28 2.25 4.70 -2.75
CA GLY A 28 0.85 4.85 -2.33
C GLY A 28 0.16 6.04 -2.99
N ARG A 29 0.85 7.20 -3.05
CA ARG A 29 0.36 8.40 -3.77
C ARG A 29 0.14 8.09 -5.26
N VAL A 30 1.06 7.36 -5.89
CA VAL A 30 0.92 6.97 -7.30
C VAL A 30 -0.27 6.04 -7.49
N PHE A 31 -0.48 5.05 -6.60
CA PHE A 31 -1.67 4.19 -6.65
C PHE A 31 -2.95 5.00 -6.56
N ALA A 32 -3.09 5.86 -5.53
CA ALA A 32 -4.29 6.67 -5.35
C ALA A 32 -4.61 7.53 -6.59
N LYS A 33 -3.61 8.21 -7.15
CA LYS A 33 -3.76 9.00 -8.37
C LYS A 33 -4.16 8.15 -9.58
N SER A 34 -3.55 6.99 -9.76
CA SER A 34 -3.84 6.10 -10.89
C SER A 34 -5.26 5.55 -10.82
N PHE A 35 -5.73 5.14 -9.63
CA PHE A 35 -7.11 4.69 -9.45
C PHE A 35 -8.12 5.81 -9.67
N ALA A 36 -7.85 7.01 -9.16
CA ALA A 36 -8.71 8.17 -9.41
C ALA A 36 -8.77 8.53 -10.91
N THR A 37 -7.65 8.50 -11.63
CA THR A 37 -7.60 8.71 -13.08
C THR A 37 -8.41 7.63 -13.83
N ALA A 38 -8.46 6.41 -13.30
CA ALA A 38 -9.26 5.31 -13.86
C ALA A 38 -10.77 5.39 -13.51
N GLY A 39 -11.20 6.45 -12.82
CA GLY A 39 -12.61 6.72 -12.46
C GLY A 39 -13.04 6.16 -11.11
N ALA A 40 -12.12 5.67 -10.29
CA ALA A 40 -12.41 5.25 -8.92
C ALA A 40 -12.42 6.44 -7.94
N ARG A 41 -13.03 6.23 -6.78
CA ARG A 41 -12.99 7.12 -5.62
C ARG A 41 -11.82 6.72 -4.74
N ALA A 42 -10.75 7.50 -4.75
CA ALA A 42 -9.52 7.18 -4.04
C ALA A 42 -9.58 7.65 -2.59
N ILE A 43 -9.44 6.73 -1.64
CA ILE A 43 -9.35 7.05 -0.21
C ILE A 43 -7.89 7.09 0.19
N ILE A 44 -7.45 8.25 0.64
CA ILE A 44 -6.07 8.53 1.05
C ILE A 44 -5.94 8.26 2.55
N ALA A 45 -5.76 7.00 2.94
CA ALA A 45 -5.56 6.62 4.34
C ALA A 45 -4.08 6.79 4.71
N GLU A 46 -3.76 7.85 5.46
CA GLU A 46 -2.38 8.28 5.73
C GLU A 46 -2.25 8.79 7.16
N LEU A 47 -1.14 8.44 7.83
CA LEU A 47 -0.83 8.89 9.19
C LEU A 47 -0.63 10.41 9.28
N ASN A 48 -0.01 10.99 8.26
CA ASN A 48 0.23 12.42 8.18
C ASN A 48 -0.94 13.13 7.49
N GLU A 49 -1.78 13.78 8.27
CA GLU A 49 -2.96 14.51 7.82
C GLU A 49 -2.67 15.50 6.67
N LYS A 50 -1.59 16.28 6.80
CA LYS A 50 -1.21 17.28 5.78
C LYS A 50 -0.86 16.61 4.44
N LYS A 51 -0.17 15.46 4.48
CA LYS A 51 0.14 14.71 3.26
C LYS A 51 -1.11 14.07 2.65
N ALA A 52 -2.02 13.55 3.49
CA ALA A 52 -3.30 13.02 3.04
C ALA A 52 -4.10 14.10 2.30
N ALA A 53 -4.27 15.27 2.92
CA ALA A 53 -4.98 16.40 2.35
C ALA A 53 -4.35 16.89 1.03
N ALA A 54 -3.02 17.02 0.98
CA ALA A 54 -2.31 17.46 -0.22
C ALA A 54 -2.52 16.51 -1.41
N VAL A 55 -2.47 15.19 -1.20
CA VAL A 55 -2.70 14.21 -2.27
C VAL A 55 -4.17 14.20 -2.71
N SER A 56 -5.11 14.31 -1.78
CA SER A 56 -6.53 14.44 -2.09
C SER A 56 -6.80 15.68 -2.95
N GLU A 57 -6.26 16.83 -2.56
CA GLU A 57 -6.39 18.08 -3.32
C GLU A 57 -5.77 17.97 -4.74
N GLU A 58 -4.60 17.33 -4.85
CA GLU A 58 -3.94 17.08 -6.13
C GLU A 58 -4.82 16.25 -7.08
N ILE A 59 -5.47 15.20 -6.55
CA ILE A 59 -6.38 14.35 -7.32
C ILE A 59 -7.62 15.14 -7.76
N MET A 60 -8.23 15.90 -6.85
CA MET A 60 -9.42 16.71 -7.16
C MET A 60 -9.12 17.81 -8.19
N LYS A 61 -7.98 18.48 -8.09
CA LYS A 61 -7.52 19.45 -9.11
C LYS A 61 -7.32 18.83 -10.49
N ALA A 62 -6.99 17.54 -10.54
CA ALA A 62 -6.88 16.79 -11.79
C ALA A 62 -8.23 16.25 -12.31
N GLY A 63 -9.35 16.57 -11.66
CA GLY A 63 -10.70 16.13 -12.04
C GLY A 63 -11.09 14.74 -11.52
N GLY A 64 -10.27 14.13 -10.67
CA GLY A 64 -10.58 12.86 -10.00
C GLY A 64 -11.39 13.04 -8.72
N GLN A 65 -11.81 11.93 -8.11
CA GLN A 65 -12.49 11.91 -6.81
C GLN A 65 -11.55 11.33 -5.75
N ALA A 66 -11.39 12.04 -4.64
CA ALA A 66 -10.57 11.60 -3.52
C ALA A 66 -11.13 12.05 -2.17
N PHE A 67 -10.89 11.25 -1.14
CA PHE A 67 -11.25 11.51 0.24
C PHE A 67 -10.05 11.21 1.15
N ALA A 68 -9.63 12.16 1.96
CA ALA A 68 -8.48 12.00 2.86
C ALA A 68 -8.97 11.61 4.26
N VAL A 69 -8.36 10.56 4.83
CA VAL A 69 -8.63 10.11 6.20
C VAL A 69 -7.31 9.88 6.93
N THR A 70 -7.13 10.57 8.06
CA THR A 70 -5.97 10.32 8.93
C THR A 70 -6.06 8.92 9.52
N THR A 71 -5.06 8.08 9.27
CA THR A 71 -5.11 6.67 9.65
C THR A 71 -3.76 6.16 10.12
N ASP A 72 -3.71 5.67 11.36
CA ASP A 72 -2.60 4.84 11.84
C ASP A 72 -2.94 3.36 11.68
N VAL A 73 -2.29 2.68 10.73
CA VAL A 73 -2.50 1.24 10.52
C VAL A 73 -2.00 0.36 11.67
N ALA A 74 -1.24 0.92 12.61
CA ALA A 74 -0.81 0.23 13.83
C ALA A 74 -1.85 0.31 14.97
N ASP A 75 -2.89 1.13 14.81
CA ASP A 75 -3.97 1.30 15.78
C ASP A 75 -5.31 0.80 15.22
N LYS A 76 -5.89 -0.20 15.91
CA LYS A 76 -7.18 -0.77 15.53
C LYS A 76 -8.34 0.22 15.56
N ASN A 77 -8.29 1.21 16.47
CA ASN A 77 -9.36 2.20 16.61
C ASN A 77 -9.29 3.19 15.43
N SER A 78 -8.09 3.67 15.10
CA SER A 78 -7.88 4.53 13.92
C SER A 78 -8.30 3.84 12.61
N ILE A 79 -8.08 2.52 12.49
CA ILE A 79 -8.57 1.75 11.34
C ILE A 79 -10.10 1.67 11.33
N ALA A 80 -10.74 1.47 12.49
CA ALA A 80 -12.20 1.43 12.59
C ALA A 80 -12.82 2.78 12.20
N GLU A 81 -12.28 3.88 12.72
CA GLU A 81 -12.69 5.25 12.36
C GLU A 81 -12.54 5.52 10.85
N MET A 82 -11.44 5.05 10.24
CA MET A 82 -11.26 5.14 8.78
C MET A 82 -12.35 4.39 8.01
N VAL A 83 -12.68 3.16 8.42
CA VAL A 83 -13.72 2.35 7.76
C VAL A 83 -15.08 3.02 7.90
N GLU A 84 -15.44 3.46 9.13
CA GLU A 84 -16.70 4.17 9.39
C GLU A 84 -16.83 5.42 8.53
N ALA A 85 -15.81 6.28 8.50
CA ALA A 85 -15.82 7.50 7.68
C ALA A 85 -16.01 7.20 6.17
N VAL A 86 -15.41 6.11 5.68
CA VAL A 86 -15.56 5.71 4.26
C VAL A 86 -16.94 5.12 4.00
N GLU A 87 -17.50 4.34 4.92
CA GLU A 87 -18.86 3.79 4.78
C GLU A 87 -19.92 4.89 4.89
N ASP A 88 -19.75 5.87 5.77
CA ASP A 88 -20.64 7.03 5.90
C ASP A 88 -20.66 7.88 4.62
N GLU A 89 -19.50 8.10 4.01
CA GLU A 89 -19.37 8.94 2.81
C GLU A 89 -19.86 8.22 1.52
N TYR A 90 -19.58 6.91 1.39
CA TYR A 90 -19.77 6.19 0.13
C TYR A 90 -20.68 4.97 0.21
N GLY A 91 -21.02 4.49 1.39
CA GLY A 91 -21.87 3.31 1.61
C GLY A 91 -21.26 1.99 1.13
N ARG A 92 -19.95 1.97 0.81
CA ARG A 92 -19.26 0.79 0.26
C ARG A 92 -17.75 0.88 0.36
N ILE A 93 -17.10 -0.28 0.39
CA ILE A 93 -15.65 -0.42 0.24
C ILE A 93 -15.39 -1.56 -0.75
N ASP A 94 -14.72 -1.25 -1.87
CA ASP A 94 -14.50 -2.24 -2.93
C ASP A 94 -13.08 -2.79 -2.94
N VAL A 95 -12.09 -1.92 -2.78
CA VAL A 95 -10.68 -2.30 -2.89
C VAL A 95 -9.90 -1.78 -1.69
N LEU A 96 -9.06 -2.63 -1.13
CA LEU A 96 -8.07 -2.26 -0.13
C LEU A 96 -6.66 -2.51 -0.67
N ILE A 97 -5.82 -1.48 -0.66
CA ILE A 97 -4.40 -1.59 -0.97
C ILE A 97 -3.61 -1.36 0.30
N ASN A 98 -3.11 -2.43 0.90
CA ASN A 98 -2.21 -2.40 2.04
C ASN A 98 -0.79 -2.02 1.57
N ASN A 99 -0.55 -0.72 1.46
CA ASN A 99 0.74 -0.16 1.03
C ASN A 99 1.52 0.47 2.18
N ALA A 100 0.88 0.97 3.22
CA ALA A 100 1.56 1.54 4.38
C ALA A 100 2.67 0.62 4.90
N GLY A 101 3.81 1.20 5.20
CA GLY A 101 4.94 0.42 5.70
C GLY A 101 6.17 1.25 6.03
N ILE A 102 6.87 0.81 7.04
CA ILE A 102 8.15 1.39 7.45
C ILE A 102 9.26 0.76 6.61
N PHE A 103 10.00 1.56 5.87
CA PHE A 103 11.18 1.15 5.12
C PHE A 103 12.21 2.27 4.95
N SER A 104 11.79 3.46 4.48
CA SER A 104 12.71 4.54 4.12
C SER A 104 13.49 5.12 5.32
N THR A 105 12.94 4.98 6.52
CA THR A 105 13.52 5.46 7.78
C THR A 105 14.32 4.40 8.52
N LEU A 106 14.35 3.14 8.03
CA LEU A 106 15.11 2.08 8.66
C LEU A 106 16.60 2.24 8.41
N GLU A 107 17.38 2.02 9.44
CA GLU A 107 18.82 1.91 9.32
C GLU A 107 19.22 0.47 8.97
N MET A 108 20.19 0.35 8.06
CA MET A 108 20.78 -0.96 7.73
C MET A 108 21.68 -1.40 8.85
N ARG A 109 21.37 -2.55 9.46
CA ARG A 109 22.22 -3.14 10.51
C ARG A 109 22.16 -4.66 10.51
N PRO A 110 23.20 -5.36 10.99
CA PRO A 110 23.17 -6.81 11.20
C PRO A 110 21.95 -7.22 12.04
N PHE A 111 21.42 -8.42 11.80
CA PHE A 111 20.16 -8.87 12.42
C PHE A 111 20.23 -8.93 13.95
N ASP A 112 21.39 -9.29 14.50
CA ASP A 112 21.67 -9.39 15.94
C ASP A 112 21.81 -8.02 16.63
N GLN A 113 21.83 -6.93 15.85
CA GLN A 113 21.87 -5.55 16.33
C GLN A 113 20.56 -4.80 16.15
N ILE A 114 19.50 -5.46 15.66
CA ILE A 114 18.18 -4.85 15.54
C ILE A 114 17.56 -4.70 16.93
N PRO A 115 17.26 -3.46 17.40
CA PRO A 115 16.57 -3.28 18.67
C PRO A 115 15.19 -3.94 18.65
N LEU A 116 14.80 -4.56 19.78
CA LEU A 116 13.50 -5.25 19.86
C LEU A 116 12.35 -4.32 19.59
N GLU A 117 12.42 -3.09 20.06
CA GLU A 117 11.40 -2.06 19.86
C GLU A 117 11.24 -1.68 18.36
N GLU A 118 12.35 -1.64 17.61
CA GLU A 118 12.32 -1.43 16.16
C GLU A 118 11.71 -2.63 15.44
N TRP A 119 12.12 -3.84 15.83
CA TRP A 119 11.53 -5.08 15.33
C TRP A 119 10.01 -5.10 15.51
N GLU A 120 9.52 -4.89 16.74
CA GLU A 120 8.11 -4.90 17.07
C GLU A 120 7.33 -3.82 16.32
N ARG A 121 7.88 -2.61 16.22
CA ARG A 121 7.28 -1.50 15.48
C ARG A 121 7.13 -1.85 13.99
N VAL A 122 8.16 -2.44 13.39
CA VAL A 122 8.11 -2.84 11.97
C VAL A 122 7.09 -3.95 11.75
N LEU A 123 7.01 -4.95 12.63
CA LEU A 123 5.98 -5.99 12.55
C LEU A 123 4.58 -5.39 12.70
N ARG A 124 4.39 -4.50 13.66
CA ARG A 124 3.11 -3.86 13.93
C ARG A 124 2.57 -3.12 12.72
N VAL A 125 3.40 -2.28 12.10
CA VAL A 125 2.98 -1.49 10.92
C VAL A 125 2.91 -2.35 9.67
N ASN A 126 3.97 -3.13 9.37
CA ASN A 126 4.11 -3.77 8.06
C ASN A 126 3.37 -5.10 7.92
N LEU A 127 2.99 -5.74 9.04
CA LEU A 127 2.33 -7.06 9.03
C LEU A 127 0.99 -7.02 9.75
N THR A 128 0.97 -6.59 11.03
CA THR A 128 -0.27 -6.54 11.81
C THR A 128 -1.24 -5.52 11.22
N GLY A 129 -0.75 -4.35 10.77
CA GLY A 129 -1.57 -3.32 10.12
C GLY A 129 -2.37 -3.85 8.93
N PRO A 130 -1.73 -4.44 7.90
CA PRO A 130 -2.43 -5.07 6.78
C PRO A 130 -3.48 -6.11 7.18
N PHE A 131 -3.20 -6.93 8.21
CA PHE A 131 -4.17 -7.87 8.75
C PHE A 131 -5.38 -7.14 9.36
N LEU A 132 -5.16 -6.12 10.17
CA LEU A 132 -6.21 -5.34 10.82
C LEU A 132 -7.06 -4.57 9.79
N CYS A 133 -6.43 -3.93 8.81
CA CYS A 133 -7.14 -3.23 7.73
C CYS A 133 -8.01 -4.20 6.91
N ALA A 134 -7.46 -5.36 6.52
CA ALA A 134 -8.22 -6.38 5.80
C ALA A 134 -9.43 -6.85 6.60
N ARG A 135 -9.23 -7.14 7.90
CA ARG A 135 -10.32 -7.55 8.80
C ARG A 135 -11.41 -6.48 8.94
N ALA A 136 -11.03 -5.21 8.97
CA ALA A 136 -11.97 -4.11 9.17
C ALA A 136 -12.86 -3.86 7.94
N VAL A 137 -12.31 -3.98 6.72
CA VAL A 137 -13.09 -3.78 5.48
C VAL A 137 -13.92 -5.01 5.08
N LEU A 138 -13.66 -6.17 5.68
CA LEU A 138 -14.27 -7.43 5.27
C LEU A 138 -15.79 -7.49 5.40
N PRO A 139 -16.43 -6.91 6.45
CA PRO A 139 -17.90 -6.88 6.54
C PRO A 139 -18.56 -6.20 5.33
N ALA A 140 -18.07 -5.03 4.90
CA ALA A 140 -18.56 -4.32 3.73
C ALA A 140 -18.39 -5.13 2.44
N MET A 141 -17.21 -5.73 2.24
CA MET A 141 -16.94 -6.57 1.08
C MET A 141 -17.80 -7.84 1.03
N ARG A 142 -18.03 -8.49 2.18
CA ARG A 142 -18.92 -9.64 2.30
C ARG A 142 -20.37 -9.29 2.01
N HIS A 143 -20.85 -8.16 2.54
CA HIS A 143 -22.20 -7.66 2.25
C HIS A 143 -22.38 -7.43 0.75
N ALA A 144 -21.39 -6.84 0.09
CA ALA A 144 -21.41 -6.60 -1.36
C ALA A 144 -21.16 -7.87 -2.20
N LYS A 145 -20.77 -9.00 -1.59
CA LYS A 145 -20.27 -10.22 -2.26
C LYS A 145 -19.22 -9.91 -3.33
N TRP A 146 -18.39 -8.95 -3.04
CA TRP A 146 -17.33 -8.49 -3.94
C TRP A 146 -16.27 -7.72 -3.16
N GLY A 147 -15.01 -8.00 -3.42
CA GLY A 147 -13.90 -7.27 -2.83
C GLY A 147 -12.56 -7.59 -3.48
N ARG A 148 -11.61 -6.67 -3.37
CA ARG A 148 -10.23 -6.85 -3.84
C ARG A 148 -9.26 -6.36 -2.77
N ILE A 149 -8.42 -7.23 -2.25
CA ILE A 149 -7.38 -6.88 -1.29
C ILE A 149 -6.03 -7.09 -1.97
N ILE A 150 -5.19 -6.07 -1.95
CA ILE A 150 -3.85 -6.09 -2.54
C ILE A 150 -2.84 -5.73 -1.46
N ASN A 151 -1.95 -6.67 -1.14
CA ASN A 151 -0.88 -6.48 -0.19
C ASN A 151 0.43 -6.12 -0.92
N VAL A 152 1.01 -4.98 -0.59
CA VAL A 152 2.28 -4.54 -1.17
C VAL A 152 3.44 -5.18 -0.40
N ALA A 153 3.90 -6.31 -0.91
CA ALA A 153 5.08 -7.04 -0.43
C ALA A 153 6.37 -6.39 -0.98
N SER A 154 7.40 -7.16 -1.32
CA SER A 154 8.65 -6.65 -1.91
C SER A 154 9.42 -7.74 -2.67
N GLY A 155 9.98 -7.41 -3.81
CA GLY A 155 10.92 -8.25 -4.54
C GLY A 155 12.22 -8.52 -3.76
N ALA A 156 12.56 -7.68 -2.79
CA ALA A 156 13.73 -7.87 -1.92
C ALA A 156 13.68 -9.18 -1.11
N VAL A 157 12.48 -9.75 -0.89
CA VAL A 157 12.29 -11.06 -0.25
C VAL A 157 13.02 -12.15 -1.02
N ARG A 158 12.94 -12.15 -2.35
CA ARG A 158 13.59 -13.16 -3.21
C ARG A 158 15.11 -13.03 -3.23
N LEU A 159 15.62 -11.83 -2.94
CA LEU A 159 17.06 -11.55 -2.93
C LEU A 159 17.71 -11.84 -1.57
N GLY A 160 16.90 -12.06 -0.52
CA GLY A 160 17.42 -12.22 0.85
C GLY A 160 18.30 -11.05 1.29
N ARG A 161 17.88 -9.81 0.99
CA ARG A 161 18.68 -8.60 1.22
C ARG A 161 19.16 -8.51 2.66
N PRO A 162 20.48 -8.49 2.94
CA PRO A 162 21.00 -8.41 4.28
C PRO A 162 20.71 -7.06 4.95
N ASN A 163 20.84 -7.02 6.27
CA ASN A 163 20.71 -5.82 7.11
C ASN A 163 19.31 -5.20 7.17
N TYR A 164 18.27 -5.94 6.74
CA TYR A 164 16.86 -5.54 6.79
C TYR A 164 15.95 -6.69 7.22
N LEU A 165 16.41 -7.54 8.18
CA LEU A 165 15.70 -8.77 8.52
C LEU A 165 14.22 -8.53 8.86
N HIS A 166 13.91 -7.55 9.73
CA HIS A 166 12.55 -7.21 10.16
C HIS A 166 11.66 -6.83 8.97
N TYR A 167 12.16 -6.00 8.04
CA TYR A 167 11.44 -5.64 6.83
C TYR A 167 11.21 -6.85 5.92
N ILE A 168 12.26 -7.62 5.65
CA ILE A 168 12.18 -8.83 4.81
C ILE A 168 11.20 -9.83 5.39
N ALA A 169 11.25 -10.08 6.71
CA ALA A 169 10.34 -10.98 7.40
C ALA A 169 8.87 -10.56 7.20
N THR A 170 8.56 -9.25 7.40
CA THR A 170 7.19 -8.75 7.22
C THR A 170 6.72 -8.86 5.78
N LYS A 171 7.57 -8.54 4.80
CA LYS A 171 7.19 -8.59 3.38
C LYS A 171 7.07 -10.03 2.86
N ALA A 172 7.83 -10.98 3.40
CA ALA A 172 7.66 -12.41 3.13
C ALA A 172 6.35 -12.93 3.73
N ALA A 173 6.04 -12.54 4.96
CA ALA A 173 4.80 -12.93 5.64
C ALA A 173 3.54 -12.46 4.90
N LEU A 174 3.56 -11.25 4.30
CA LEU A 174 2.44 -10.74 3.49
C LEU A 174 2.09 -11.66 2.31
N ALA A 175 3.06 -12.29 1.68
CA ALA A 175 2.80 -13.23 0.59
C ALA A 175 2.05 -14.47 1.09
N GLY A 176 2.52 -15.09 2.21
CA GLY A 176 1.84 -16.22 2.84
C GLY A 176 0.45 -15.86 3.34
N MET A 177 0.30 -14.72 4.01
CA MET A 177 -0.99 -14.20 4.46
C MET A 177 -1.98 -14.03 3.30
N SER A 178 -1.53 -13.50 2.16
CA SER A 178 -2.37 -13.33 0.97
C SER A 178 -2.89 -14.66 0.43
N LEU A 179 -2.07 -15.69 0.41
CA LEU A 179 -2.47 -17.02 -0.07
C LEU A 179 -3.53 -17.67 0.84
N SER A 180 -3.36 -17.57 2.16
CA SER A 180 -4.33 -18.10 3.13
C SER A 180 -5.67 -17.36 3.01
N MET A 181 -5.63 -16.02 3.08
CA MET A 181 -6.83 -15.20 2.97
C MET A 181 -7.57 -15.40 1.63
N ALA A 182 -6.84 -15.58 0.52
CA ALA A 182 -7.46 -15.80 -0.80
C ALA A 182 -8.31 -17.09 -0.83
N ARG A 183 -7.87 -18.16 -0.13
CA ARG A 183 -8.62 -19.40 -0.02
C ARG A 183 -9.84 -19.26 0.87
N GLU A 184 -9.73 -18.53 1.97
CA GLU A 184 -10.83 -18.30 2.91
C GLU A 184 -11.93 -17.41 2.33
N LEU A 185 -11.54 -16.37 1.55
CA LEU A 185 -12.44 -15.33 1.07
C LEU A 185 -12.97 -15.56 -0.36
N GLY A 186 -12.42 -16.55 -1.06
CA GLY A 186 -12.86 -16.91 -2.42
C GLY A 186 -14.36 -17.19 -2.53
N PRO A 187 -14.99 -17.95 -1.61
CA PRO A 187 -16.44 -18.16 -1.61
C PRO A 187 -17.29 -16.89 -1.51
N ASP A 188 -16.74 -15.82 -0.93
CA ASP A 188 -17.38 -14.49 -0.84
C ASP A 188 -17.13 -13.62 -2.09
N ASN A 189 -16.51 -14.17 -3.15
CA ASN A 189 -16.07 -13.42 -4.35
C ASN A 189 -15.08 -12.28 -4.03
N ILE A 190 -14.26 -12.47 -2.99
CA ILE A 190 -13.21 -11.55 -2.59
C ILE A 190 -11.86 -12.15 -3.00
N THR A 191 -11.09 -11.44 -3.79
CA THR A 191 -9.73 -11.88 -4.15
C THR A 191 -8.70 -11.18 -3.28
N VAL A 192 -7.66 -11.93 -2.90
CA VAL A 192 -6.51 -11.38 -2.16
C VAL A 192 -5.24 -11.69 -2.94
N ASN A 193 -4.47 -10.66 -3.24
CA ASN A 193 -3.25 -10.76 -4.01
C ASN A 193 -2.09 -10.05 -3.32
N ALA A 194 -0.87 -10.49 -3.59
CA ALA A 194 0.34 -9.78 -3.22
C ALA A 194 1.08 -9.30 -4.46
N ILE A 195 1.50 -8.04 -4.47
CA ILE A 195 2.42 -7.51 -5.46
C ILE A 195 3.80 -7.36 -4.83
N LEU A 196 4.84 -7.64 -5.59
CA LEU A 196 6.23 -7.61 -5.13
C LEU A 196 7.03 -6.59 -5.96
N PRO A 197 6.90 -5.28 -5.68
CA PRO A 197 7.66 -4.28 -6.40
C PRO A 197 9.17 -4.52 -6.28
N GLY A 198 9.88 -4.30 -7.38
CA GLY A 198 11.33 -4.20 -7.38
C GLY A 198 11.82 -2.87 -6.80
N ALA A 199 13.02 -2.46 -7.18
CA ALA A 199 13.52 -1.15 -6.82
C ALA A 199 12.73 -0.07 -7.59
N THR A 200 11.83 0.61 -6.90
CA THR A 200 11.05 1.72 -7.45
C THR A 200 11.59 3.04 -6.91
N PHE A 201 11.91 3.97 -7.79
CA PHE A 201 12.38 5.29 -7.43
C PHE A 201 11.19 6.24 -7.36
N THR A 202 11.06 6.93 -6.23
CA THR A 202 10.02 7.90 -5.94
C THR A 202 10.66 9.17 -5.39
N GLU A 203 9.86 10.19 -5.10
CA GLU A 203 10.29 11.42 -4.43
C GLU A 203 10.82 11.19 -3.00
N ILE A 204 10.60 10.00 -2.43
CA ILE A 204 11.08 9.69 -1.07
C ILE A 204 12.57 9.42 -1.11
N GLU A 205 13.33 10.31 -0.52
CA GLU A 205 14.76 10.12 -0.35
C GLU A 205 15.06 8.96 0.61
N ARG A 206 16.06 8.17 0.25
CA ARG A 206 16.57 7.07 1.05
C ARG A 206 18.05 7.26 1.25
N LYS A 207 18.49 7.38 2.49
CA LYS A 207 19.91 7.49 2.84
C LYS A 207 20.77 6.36 2.25
N THR A 208 20.14 5.22 1.94
CA THR A 208 20.80 4.00 1.44
C THR A 208 20.78 3.87 -0.09
N VAL A 209 20.26 4.85 -0.82
CA VAL A 209 20.24 4.81 -2.29
C VAL A 209 21.05 5.99 -2.84
N THR A 210 22.35 5.75 -2.98
CA THR A 210 23.25 6.68 -3.66
C THR A 210 23.09 6.60 -5.18
N PRO A 211 23.52 7.62 -5.96
CA PRO A 211 23.54 7.57 -7.43
C PRO A 211 24.23 6.30 -7.97
N ALA A 212 25.37 5.92 -7.42
CA ALA A 212 26.10 4.72 -7.80
C ALA A 212 25.31 3.43 -7.52
N GLN A 213 24.55 3.38 -6.42
CA GLN A 213 23.67 2.24 -6.15
C GLN A 213 22.49 2.20 -7.12
N LYS A 214 21.92 3.36 -7.51
CA LYS A 214 20.87 3.44 -8.50
C LYS A 214 21.35 2.88 -9.85
N GLU A 215 22.52 3.32 -10.32
CA GLU A 215 23.13 2.81 -11.56
C GLU A 215 23.37 1.29 -11.49
N ARG A 216 23.91 0.80 -10.37
CA ARG A 216 24.11 -0.64 -10.17
C ARG A 216 22.79 -1.44 -10.23
N ILE A 217 21.74 -0.92 -9.60
CA ILE A 217 20.43 -1.57 -9.63
C ILE A 217 19.89 -1.63 -11.07
N ILE A 218 20.02 -0.54 -11.82
CA ILE A 218 19.58 -0.47 -13.23
C ILE A 218 20.39 -1.47 -14.07
N ALA A 219 21.71 -1.50 -13.90
CA ALA A 219 22.58 -2.41 -14.64
C ALA A 219 22.30 -3.90 -14.38
N MET A 220 21.75 -4.25 -13.21
CA MET A 220 21.35 -5.64 -12.90
C MET A 220 20.01 -6.05 -13.48
N GLN A 221 19.25 -5.15 -14.07
CA GLN A 221 17.97 -5.47 -14.69
C GLN A 221 18.18 -6.14 -16.05
N CYS A 222 17.31 -7.10 -16.38
CA CYS A 222 17.33 -7.73 -17.72
C CYS A 222 17.12 -6.72 -18.86
N VAL A 223 16.31 -5.67 -18.58
CA VAL A 223 16.16 -4.51 -19.45
C VAL A 223 16.56 -3.27 -18.62
N PRO A 224 17.80 -2.76 -18.81
CA PRO A 224 18.33 -1.65 -18.00
C PRO A 224 17.58 -0.34 -18.29
N ARG A 225 16.66 0.04 -17.38
CA ARG A 225 15.93 1.32 -17.45
C ARG A 225 15.49 1.76 -16.06
N ALA A 226 15.42 3.08 -15.84
CA ALA A 226 14.92 3.67 -14.59
C ALA A 226 13.39 3.81 -14.62
#